data_66f956d6a6c3076cc69d2726e17f87eb
#
_entry.id   66f956d6a6c3076cc69d2726e17f87eb
#
_cell.length_a   1.000
_cell.length_b   1.000
_cell.length_c   1.000
_cell.angle_alpha   90.00
_cell.angle_beta   90.00
_cell.angle_gamma   90.00
#
_symmetry.space_group_name_H-M   'P 1'
#
loop_
_entity.id
_entity.type
_entity.pdbx_description
1 polymer ?
#
loop_
_entity_poly.entity_id
_entity_poly.type
_entity_poly.pdbx_seq_one_letter_code
_entity_poly.pdbx_strand_id
1 'polypeptide(L)'
;MKPSTTKILPVLGLRANAAQFALLVAVNALVGGMVGQQQTVLPLLAHAEFGLSGYTFLFAYVAAFGIAKATSNWFAGTLSDRYGRTPVLLAGWLFAIPVPLMLIFAPDWSWVVAANVLLGINQGLTWSTTVIMKIDLVGPAQRGLAMGLNEAAGYGAVAATSLLAGYLAEQYGLRPAPFLLGIAYTALALLLSGLFVRETHPHALLDAGNMAARGASARHGLDANLANGQIFSLTSFREPALSSASLAGLVNNLNFGLSWGLFPLLFATADLSMGQIGLLFALYPGVWGIGQMATGALSDRIGRKHLITTGMLVQA
;
A
#
# COMPACT_ATOMS: atom_id res chain seq x y z
N MET A 1 7.07 41.04 18.18
CA MET A 1 5.89 40.74 17.33
C MET A 1 6.13 39.43 16.62
N LYS A 2 5.46 38.33 17.01
CA LYS A 2 5.48 37.06 16.25
C LYS A 2 4.63 37.29 14.99
N PRO A 3 5.09 36.88 13.78
CA PRO A 3 4.27 36.98 12.60
C PRO A 3 3.01 36.18 12.81
N SER A 4 1.86 36.77 12.61
CA SER A 4 0.55 36.13 12.58
C SER A 4 0.57 35.12 11.43
N THR A 5 0.77 33.84 11.76
CA THR A 5 0.51 32.77 10.82
C THR A 5 -0.99 32.76 10.55
N THR A 6 -1.40 33.31 9.43
CA THR A 6 -2.77 33.18 8.93
C THR A 6 -3.06 31.70 8.86
N LYS A 7 -3.85 31.16 9.80
CA LYS A 7 -4.34 29.78 9.76
C LYS A 7 -5.20 29.66 8.50
N ILE A 8 -4.63 29.12 7.44
CA ILE A 8 -5.40 28.76 6.25
C ILE A 8 -6.42 27.71 6.73
N LEU A 9 -7.69 28.05 6.68
CA LEU A 9 -8.76 27.12 7.04
C LEU A 9 -8.74 25.93 6.07
N PRO A 10 -8.87 24.69 6.55
CA PRO A 10 -8.89 23.52 5.70
C PRO A 10 -10.09 23.60 4.74
N VAL A 11 -9.88 23.23 3.49
CA VAL A 11 -10.92 23.19 2.45
C VAL A 11 -10.91 21.78 1.86
N LEU A 12 -12.09 21.13 1.77
CA LEU A 12 -12.22 19.81 1.16
C LEU A 12 -12.33 19.92 -0.37
N GLY A 13 -11.80 18.93 -1.06
CA GLY A 13 -11.92 18.78 -2.51
C GLY A 13 -10.60 18.55 -3.21
N LEU A 14 -10.61 17.71 -4.24
CA LEU A 14 -9.43 17.31 -4.99
C LEU A 14 -8.74 18.53 -5.64
N ARG A 15 -9.51 19.44 -6.26
CA ARG A 15 -8.94 20.64 -6.92
C ARG A 15 -8.29 21.59 -5.92
N ALA A 16 -8.92 21.80 -4.77
CA ALA A 16 -8.40 22.70 -3.74
C ALA A 16 -7.09 22.18 -3.14
N ASN A 17 -6.90 20.86 -3.09
CA ASN A 17 -5.75 20.21 -2.48
C ASN A 17 -4.88 19.46 -3.52
N ALA A 18 -4.96 19.82 -4.80
CA ALA A 18 -4.35 19.04 -5.89
C ALA A 18 -2.85 18.83 -5.73
N ALA A 19 -2.09 19.82 -5.28
CA ALA A 19 -0.64 19.69 -5.07
C ALA A 19 -0.30 18.71 -3.95
N GLN A 20 -0.98 18.76 -2.80
CA GLN A 20 -0.77 17.80 -1.71
C GLN A 20 -1.25 16.41 -2.08
N PHE A 21 -2.37 16.31 -2.79
CA PHE A 21 -2.88 15.05 -3.29
C PHE A 21 -1.90 14.39 -4.26
N ALA A 22 -1.38 15.13 -5.24
CA ALA A 22 -0.38 14.62 -6.19
C ALA A 22 0.92 14.19 -5.49
N LEU A 23 1.37 14.95 -4.50
CA LEU A 23 2.53 14.59 -3.68
C LEU A 23 2.30 13.26 -2.94
N LEU A 24 1.13 13.09 -2.32
CA LEU A 24 0.78 11.83 -1.63
C LEU A 24 0.62 10.65 -2.60
N VAL A 25 0.19 10.90 -3.83
CA VAL A 25 0.18 9.90 -4.91
C VAL A 25 1.61 9.49 -5.28
N ALA A 26 2.52 10.45 -5.43
CA ALA A 26 3.93 10.18 -5.69
C ALA A 26 4.61 9.42 -4.53
N VAL A 27 4.35 9.82 -3.28
CA VAL A 27 4.85 9.09 -2.10
C VAL A 27 4.31 7.66 -2.08
N ASN A 28 3.02 7.45 -2.42
CA ASN A 28 2.45 6.11 -2.50
C ASN A 28 3.05 5.26 -3.63
N ALA A 29 3.44 5.87 -4.75
CA ALA A 29 4.18 5.18 -5.79
C ALA A 29 5.54 4.64 -5.27
N LEU A 30 6.26 5.43 -4.46
CA LEU A 30 7.50 4.96 -3.82
C LEU A 30 7.24 3.80 -2.84
N VAL A 31 6.10 3.82 -2.13
CA VAL A 31 5.67 2.69 -1.28
C VAL A 31 5.47 1.43 -2.14
N GLY A 32 4.79 1.53 -3.28
CA GLY A 32 4.62 0.43 -4.23
C GLY A 32 5.95 -0.07 -4.79
N GLY A 33 6.86 0.84 -5.13
CA GLY A 33 8.21 0.52 -5.61
C GLY A 33 9.00 -0.35 -4.64
N MET A 34 8.89 -0.11 -3.33
CA MET A 34 9.53 -0.94 -2.30
C MET A 34 9.09 -2.41 -2.33
N VAL A 35 7.85 -2.68 -2.74
CA VAL A 35 7.35 -4.05 -2.93
C VAL A 35 7.83 -4.61 -4.27
N GLY A 36 7.69 -3.84 -5.35
CA GLY A 36 8.01 -4.28 -6.71
C GLY A 36 9.44 -4.79 -6.88
N GLN A 37 10.43 -4.16 -6.23
CA GLN A 37 11.83 -4.60 -6.31
C GLN A 37 12.07 -6.03 -5.80
N GLN A 38 11.22 -6.51 -4.90
CA GLN A 38 11.39 -7.82 -4.26
C GLN A 38 10.60 -8.93 -4.95
N GLN A 39 9.45 -8.61 -5.54
CA GLN A 39 8.51 -9.61 -6.02
C GLN A 39 9.10 -10.52 -7.10
N THR A 40 9.89 -9.96 -8.01
CA THR A 40 10.54 -10.72 -9.09
C THR A 40 11.80 -11.41 -8.58
N VAL A 41 12.57 -10.78 -7.70
CA VAL A 41 13.95 -11.16 -7.38
C VAL A 41 14.02 -12.16 -6.24
N LEU A 42 13.25 -11.98 -5.14
CA LEU A 42 13.42 -12.81 -3.93
C LEU A 42 13.15 -14.31 -4.14
N PRO A 43 12.13 -14.76 -4.88
CA PRO A 43 11.94 -16.20 -5.11
C PRO A 43 13.12 -16.82 -5.85
N LEU A 44 13.73 -16.10 -6.78
CA LEU A 44 14.87 -16.55 -7.56
C LEU A 44 16.16 -16.52 -6.73
N LEU A 45 16.32 -15.49 -5.92
CA LEU A 45 17.42 -15.36 -4.96
C LEU A 45 17.43 -16.52 -3.95
N ALA A 46 16.25 -16.91 -3.44
CA ALA A 46 16.10 -18.04 -2.52
C ALA A 46 16.67 -19.32 -3.11
N HIS A 47 16.36 -19.60 -4.37
CA HIS A 47 16.84 -20.78 -5.06
C HIS A 47 18.32 -20.68 -5.43
N ALA A 48 18.73 -19.57 -6.07
CA ALA A 48 20.05 -19.43 -6.67
C ALA A 48 21.18 -19.26 -5.65
N GLU A 49 20.97 -18.47 -4.59
CA GLU A 49 22.02 -18.13 -3.64
C GLU A 49 21.90 -18.83 -2.29
N PHE A 50 20.68 -19.15 -1.86
CA PHE A 50 20.44 -19.84 -0.57
C PHE A 50 20.16 -21.32 -0.71
N GLY A 51 20.06 -21.87 -1.95
CA GLY A 51 19.81 -23.29 -2.19
C GLY A 51 18.46 -23.78 -1.69
N LEU A 52 17.49 -22.90 -1.49
CA LEU A 52 16.18 -23.21 -0.94
C LEU A 52 15.26 -23.70 -2.05
N SER A 53 14.89 -24.98 -2.03
CA SER A 53 13.96 -25.60 -2.98
C SER A 53 12.57 -25.88 -2.39
N GLY A 54 12.42 -25.76 -1.06
CA GLY A 54 11.16 -26.04 -0.37
C GLY A 54 10.20 -24.83 -0.38
N TYR A 55 8.97 -25.03 -0.80
CA TYR A 55 7.93 -23.97 -0.80
C TYR A 55 7.72 -23.32 0.58
N THR A 56 7.87 -24.07 1.67
CA THR A 56 7.70 -23.55 3.04
C THR A 56 8.65 -22.39 3.34
N PHE A 57 9.90 -22.48 2.93
CA PHE A 57 10.89 -21.41 3.15
C PHE A 57 10.59 -20.19 2.25
N LEU A 58 10.16 -20.46 1.01
CA LEU A 58 9.79 -19.42 0.07
C LEU A 58 8.59 -18.61 0.56
N PHE A 59 7.58 -19.27 1.10
CA PHE A 59 6.40 -18.57 1.63
C PHE A 59 6.65 -17.88 2.98
N ALA A 60 7.70 -18.26 3.72
CA ALA A 60 7.97 -17.67 5.04
C ALA A 60 8.10 -16.14 4.99
N TYR A 61 8.81 -15.59 4.00
CA TYR A 61 8.96 -14.14 3.87
C TYR A 61 7.64 -13.44 3.45
N VAL A 62 6.84 -14.06 2.59
CA VAL A 62 5.52 -13.53 2.19
C VAL A 62 4.57 -13.52 3.38
N ALA A 63 4.55 -14.61 4.17
CA ALA A 63 3.75 -14.70 5.39
C ALA A 63 4.21 -13.67 6.44
N ALA A 64 5.52 -13.56 6.67
CA ALA A 64 6.09 -12.57 7.59
C ALA A 64 5.72 -11.14 7.20
N PHE A 65 5.87 -10.79 5.92
CA PHE A 65 5.42 -9.54 5.36
C PHE A 65 3.91 -9.31 5.58
N GLY A 66 3.07 -10.28 5.22
CA GLY A 66 1.62 -10.18 5.31
C GLY A 66 1.12 -9.99 6.75
N ILE A 67 1.65 -10.77 7.69
CA ILE A 67 1.30 -10.66 9.12
C ILE A 67 1.73 -9.29 9.68
N ALA A 68 2.96 -8.86 9.40
CA ALA A 68 3.47 -7.58 9.86
C ALA A 68 2.67 -6.42 9.25
N LYS A 69 2.34 -6.48 7.95
CA LYS A 69 1.53 -5.48 7.25
C LYS A 69 0.10 -5.44 7.82
N ALA A 70 -0.55 -6.57 8.02
CA ALA A 70 -1.91 -6.63 8.57
C ALA A 70 -1.97 -6.04 9.98
N THR A 71 -1.02 -6.41 10.85
CA THR A 71 -0.89 -5.88 12.20
C THR A 71 -0.67 -4.36 12.19
N SER A 72 0.24 -3.89 11.36
CA SER A 72 0.54 -2.46 11.25
C SER A 72 -0.61 -1.65 10.65
N ASN A 73 -1.34 -2.20 9.67
CA ASN A 73 -2.56 -1.58 9.13
C ASN A 73 -3.63 -1.35 10.20
N TRP A 74 -3.80 -2.33 11.09
CA TRP A 74 -4.75 -2.19 12.21
C TRP A 74 -4.43 -0.98 13.08
N PHE A 75 -3.16 -0.81 13.42
CA PHE A 75 -2.76 0.31 14.28
C PHE A 75 -2.62 1.64 13.55
N ALA A 76 -2.42 1.64 12.22
CA ALA A 76 -2.13 2.84 11.46
C ALA A 76 -3.20 3.93 11.62
N GLY A 77 -4.49 3.55 11.59
CA GLY A 77 -5.60 4.48 11.81
C GLY A 77 -5.55 5.13 13.19
N THR A 78 -5.49 4.32 14.25
CA THR A 78 -5.45 4.80 15.64
C THR A 78 -4.20 5.64 15.93
N LEU A 79 -3.04 5.22 15.42
CA LEU A 79 -1.80 6.00 15.56
C LEU A 79 -1.90 7.34 14.85
N SER A 80 -2.47 7.34 13.63
CA SER A 80 -2.68 8.55 12.84
C SER A 80 -3.64 9.53 13.52
N ASP A 81 -4.70 9.04 14.15
CA ASP A 81 -5.64 9.88 14.90
C ASP A 81 -5.01 10.45 16.18
N ARG A 82 -4.14 9.69 16.85
CA ARG A 82 -3.51 10.10 18.11
C ARG A 82 -2.31 11.02 17.91
N TYR A 83 -1.45 10.72 16.94
CA TYR A 83 -0.16 11.40 16.76
C TYR A 83 -0.11 12.31 15.52
N GLY A 84 -1.14 12.28 14.68
CA GLY A 84 -1.17 12.93 13.37
C GLY A 84 -0.73 12.00 12.24
N ARG A 85 -1.12 12.36 11.01
CA ARG A 85 -0.85 11.56 9.81
C ARG A 85 0.62 11.61 9.41
N THR A 86 1.20 12.80 9.37
CA THR A 86 2.59 13.00 8.93
C THR A 86 3.61 12.27 9.82
N PRO A 87 3.54 12.31 11.17
CA PRO A 87 4.45 11.54 12.01
C PRO A 87 4.38 10.02 11.79
N VAL A 88 3.17 9.48 11.58
CA VAL A 88 2.99 8.04 11.34
C VAL A 88 3.55 7.64 9.97
N LEU A 89 3.35 8.47 8.95
CA LEU A 89 3.95 8.29 7.63
C LEU A 89 5.48 8.25 7.71
N LEU A 90 6.09 9.20 8.40
CA LEU A 90 7.54 9.27 8.59
C LEU A 90 8.07 8.08 9.39
N ALA A 91 7.39 7.69 10.48
CA ALA A 91 7.73 6.49 11.24
C ALA A 91 7.72 5.24 10.35
N GLY A 92 6.72 5.11 9.47
CA GLY A 92 6.67 4.03 8.49
C GLY A 92 7.89 4.01 7.57
N TRP A 93 8.34 5.16 7.08
CA TRP A 93 9.55 5.25 6.25
C TRP A 93 10.85 4.96 7.00
N LEU A 94 10.93 5.23 8.29
CA LEU A 94 12.11 4.82 9.10
C LEU A 94 12.28 3.30 9.14
N PHE A 95 11.17 2.53 9.18
CA PHE A 95 11.24 1.07 9.08
C PHE A 95 11.70 0.57 7.70
N ALA A 96 11.60 1.39 6.65
CA ALA A 96 12.09 1.04 5.32
C ALA A 96 13.61 1.15 5.17
N ILE A 97 14.28 1.97 5.98
CA ILE A 97 15.73 2.25 5.85
C ILE A 97 16.57 0.96 5.84
N PRO A 98 16.44 0.05 6.83
CA PRO A 98 17.27 -1.15 6.88
C PRO A 98 16.90 -2.21 5.84
N VAL A 99 15.70 -2.16 5.26
CA VAL A 99 15.19 -3.23 4.39
C VAL A 99 16.13 -3.53 3.21
N PRO A 100 16.43 -2.57 2.31
CA PRO A 100 17.30 -2.87 1.17
C PRO A 100 18.72 -3.27 1.59
N LEU A 101 19.25 -2.70 2.67
CA LEU A 101 20.56 -3.06 3.19
C LEU A 101 20.59 -4.51 3.70
N MET A 102 19.55 -4.91 4.44
CA MET A 102 19.42 -6.29 4.91
C MET A 102 19.35 -7.29 3.75
N LEU A 103 18.65 -6.95 2.65
CA LEU A 103 18.56 -7.81 1.48
C LEU A 103 19.88 -7.90 0.70
N ILE A 104 20.59 -6.77 0.57
CA ILE A 104 21.90 -6.72 -0.10
C ILE A 104 22.93 -7.56 0.65
N PHE A 105 22.99 -7.43 1.97
CA PHE A 105 24.01 -8.05 2.81
C PHE A 105 23.52 -9.30 3.56
N ALA A 106 22.36 -9.87 3.19
CA ALA A 106 21.81 -11.05 3.84
C ALA A 106 22.80 -12.23 3.82
N PRO A 107 23.31 -12.70 4.98
CA PRO A 107 24.17 -13.88 5.05
C PRO A 107 23.38 -15.19 4.94
N ASP A 108 22.10 -15.16 5.32
CA ASP A 108 21.18 -16.28 5.30
C ASP A 108 19.73 -15.82 5.09
N TRP A 109 18.82 -16.78 4.90
CA TRP A 109 17.42 -16.49 4.59
C TRP A 109 16.64 -15.83 5.75
N SER A 110 17.09 -16.00 6.99
CA SER A 110 16.41 -15.37 8.14
C SER A 110 16.48 -13.85 8.09
N TRP A 111 17.55 -13.30 7.53
CA TRP A 111 17.69 -11.86 7.27
C TRP A 111 16.69 -11.36 6.24
N VAL A 112 16.43 -12.16 5.20
CA VAL A 112 15.41 -11.84 4.19
C VAL A 112 14.01 -11.83 4.82
N VAL A 113 13.72 -12.82 5.66
CA VAL A 113 12.45 -12.87 6.42
C VAL A 113 12.33 -11.66 7.36
N ALA A 114 13.36 -11.31 8.11
CA ALA A 114 13.38 -10.16 9.00
C ALA A 114 13.22 -8.83 8.22
N ALA A 115 13.88 -8.69 7.08
CA ALA A 115 13.69 -7.54 6.19
C ALA A 115 12.23 -7.40 5.72
N ASN A 116 11.56 -8.53 5.45
CA ASN A 116 10.17 -8.55 5.04
C ASN A 116 9.19 -8.24 6.19
N VAL A 117 9.52 -8.56 7.44
CA VAL A 117 8.79 -8.04 8.62
C VAL A 117 8.85 -6.50 8.64
N LEU A 118 10.04 -5.93 8.51
CA LEU A 118 10.22 -4.47 8.51
C LEU A 118 9.52 -3.81 7.31
N LEU A 119 9.59 -4.44 6.13
CA LEU A 119 8.84 -3.97 4.96
C LEU A 119 7.33 -4.05 5.20
N GLY A 120 6.84 -5.10 5.84
CA GLY A 120 5.43 -5.22 6.21
C GLY A 120 4.97 -4.08 7.13
N ILE A 121 5.79 -3.73 8.15
CA ILE A 121 5.51 -2.59 9.03
C ILE A 121 5.53 -1.28 8.23
N ASN A 122 6.56 -1.07 7.40
CA ASN A 122 6.61 0.09 6.51
C ASN A 122 5.34 0.21 5.65
N GLN A 123 4.96 -0.86 4.95
CA GLN A 123 3.80 -0.90 4.08
C GLN A 123 2.50 -0.64 4.82
N GLY A 124 2.33 -1.25 6.00
CA GLY A 124 1.14 -1.05 6.82
C GLY A 124 0.97 0.38 7.29
N LEU A 125 2.04 1.02 7.73
CA LEU A 125 2.00 2.41 8.19
C LEU A 125 1.90 3.40 7.02
N THR A 126 2.76 3.28 6.00
CA THR A 126 2.85 4.28 4.92
C THR A 126 1.68 4.21 3.95
N TRP A 127 1.32 3.00 3.47
CA TRP A 127 0.19 2.83 2.54
C TRP A 127 -1.11 3.29 3.17
N SER A 128 -1.42 2.80 4.38
CA SER A 128 -2.66 3.19 5.07
C SER A 128 -2.72 4.68 5.37
N THR A 129 -1.62 5.27 5.83
CA THR A 129 -1.59 6.71 6.14
C THR A 129 -1.74 7.56 4.88
N THR A 130 -1.10 7.22 3.76
CA THR A 130 -1.29 7.95 2.51
C THR A 130 -2.70 7.84 1.95
N VAL A 131 -3.37 6.70 2.17
CA VAL A 131 -4.80 6.51 1.87
C VAL A 131 -5.66 7.43 2.73
N ILE A 132 -5.47 7.40 4.05
CA ILE A 132 -6.20 8.25 5.00
C ILE A 132 -6.04 9.72 4.64
N MET A 133 -4.80 10.17 4.42
CA MET A 133 -4.52 11.57 4.07
C MET A 133 -5.22 12.02 2.78
N LYS A 134 -5.29 11.16 1.74
CA LYS A 134 -5.99 11.49 0.50
C LYS A 134 -7.50 11.57 0.70
N ILE A 135 -8.06 10.67 1.51
CA ILE A 135 -9.49 10.71 1.88
C ILE A 135 -9.80 11.99 2.66
N ASP A 136 -8.95 12.37 3.63
CA ASP A 136 -9.08 13.61 4.40
C ASP A 136 -9.16 14.84 3.46
N LEU A 137 -8.31 14.91 2.44
CA LEU A 137 -8.23 16.05 1.52
C LEU A 137 -9.43 16.17 0.59
N VAL A 138 -9.98 15.04 0.10
CA VAL A 138 -11.01 15.11 -0.97
C VAL A 138 -12.44 15.19 -0.44
N GLY A 139 -12.70 14.69 0.77
CA GLY A 139 -14.05 14.60 1.32
C GLY A 139 -14.92 13.54 0.63
N PRO A 140 -16.24 13.44 0.97
CA PRO A 140 -17.06 12.29 0.63
C PRO A 140 -17.36 12.10 -0.87
N ALA A 141 -17.42 13.18 -1.65
CA ALA A 141 -17.92 13.14 -3.03
C ALA A 141 -16.97 12.46 -4.04
N GLN A 142 -15.67 12.43 -3.76
CA GLN A 142 -14.64 11.95 -4.70
C GLN A 142 -13.74 10.88 -4.08
N ARG A 143 -14.20 10.18 -3.06
CA ARG A 143 -13.41 9.13 -2.37
C ARG A 143 -13.06 7.97 -3.29
N GLY A 144 -13.97 7.55 -4.16
CA GLY A 144 -13.72 6.48 -5.12
C GLY A 144 -12.62 6.85 -6.11
N LEU A 145 -12.69 8.03 -6.70
CA LEU A 145 -11.63 8.55 -7.57
C LEU A 145 -10.29 8.65 -6.84
N ALA A 146 -10.28 9.20 -5.63
CA ALA A 146 -9.06 9.33 -4.82
C ALA A 146 -8.41 7.99 -4.53
N MET A 147 -9.22 6.98 -4.18
CA MET A 147 -8.77 5.62 -3.96
C MET A 147 -8.26 4.97 -5.24
N GLY A 148 -8.97 5.15 -6.37
CA GLY A 148 -8.53 4.66 -7.67
C GLY A 148 -7.18 5.22 -8.09
N LEU A 149 -6.94 6.52 -7.89
CA LEU A 149 -5.64 7.15 -8.16
C LEU A 149 -4.54 6.66 -7.19
N ASN A 150 -4.89 6.41 -5.92
CA ASN A 150 -3.97 5.82 -4.96
C ASN A 150 -3.47 4.46 -5.42
N GLU A 151 -4.41 3.56 -5.71
CA GLU A 151 -4.10 2.19 -6.11
C GLU A 151 -3.39 2.15 -7.47
N ALA A 152 -3.80 2.98 -8.42
CA ALA A 152 -3.14 3.10 -9.71
C ALA A 152 -1.66 3.49 -9.58
N ALA A 153 -1.34 4.47 -8.73
CA ALA A 153 0.03 4.88 -8.48
C ALA A 153 0.82 3.78 -7.75
N GLY A 154 0.25 3.19 -6.71
CA GLY A 154 0.90 2.14 -5.93
C GLY A 154 1.20 0.90 -6.79
N TYR A 155 0.19 0.31 -7.41
CA TYR A 155 0.36 -0.90 -8.22
C TYR A 155 1.05 -0.64 -9.57
N GLY A 156 0.86 0.55 -10.16
CA GLY A 156 1.64 0.97 -11.31
C GLY A 156 3.14 1.04 -11.01
N ALA A 157 3.50 1.53 -9.82
CA ALA A 157 4.88 1.54 -9.37
C ALA A 157 5.40 0.13 -9.02
N VAL A 158 4.56 -0.75 -8.43
CA VAL A 158 4.90 -2.17 -8.28
C VAL A 158 5.26 -2.77 -9.63
N ALA A 159 4.42 -2.60 -10.66
CA ALA A 159 4.64 -3.12 -12.00
C ALA A 159 5.93 -2.59 -12.62
N ALA A 160 6.09 -1.27 -12.64
CA ALA A 160 7.27 -0.62 -13.23
C ALA A 160 8.57 -1.05 -12.51
N THR A 161 8.54 -1.15 -11.18
CA THR A 161 9.71 -1.54 -10.40
C THR A 161 9.99 -3.04 -10.53
N SER A 162 8.98 -3.90 -10.62
CA SER A 162 9.18 -5.34 -10.88
C SER A 162 9.87 -5.57 -12.22
N LEU A 163 9.45 -4.85 -13.27
CA LEU A 163 10.09 -4.88 -14.58
C LEU A 163 11.54 -4.39 -14.50
N LEU A 164 11.78 -3.24 -13.86
CA LEU A 164 13.11 -2.67 -13.72
C LEU A 164 14.03 -3.58 -12.87
N ALA A 165 13.51 -4.15 -11.79
CA ALA A 165 14.26 -5.07 -10.95
C ALA A 165 14.63 -6.36 -11.70
N GLY A 166 13.72 -6.90 -12.52
CA GLY A 166 14.01 -8.04 -13.40
C GLY A 166 15.13 -7.71 -14.40
N TYR A 167 15.05 -6.55 -15.06
CA TYR A 167 16.10 -6.08 -15.96
C TYR A 167 17.46 -5.90 -15.27
N LEU A 168 17.47 -5.25 -14.09
CA LEU A 168 18.70 -5.07 -13.32
C LEU A 168 19.28 -6.41 -12.84
N ALA A 169 18.44 -7.36 -12.46
CA ALA A 169 18.88 -8.69 -12.07
C ALA A 169 19.50 -9.46 -13.25
N GLU A 170 18.95 -9.29 -14.44
CA GLU A 170 19.50 -9.90 -15.68
C GLU A 170 20.87 -9.34 -16.06
N GLN A 171 21.07 -8.03 -15.92
CA GLN A 171 22.31 -7.36 -16.31
C GLN A 171 23.41 -7.40 -15.27
N TYR A 172 23.06 -7.33 -13.99
CA TYR A 172 23.99 -7.10 -12.89
C TYR A 172 23.90 -8.14 -11.76
N GLY A 173 23.07 -9.18 -11.93
CA GLY A 173 22.84 -10.22 -10.94
C GLY A 173 21.74 -9.87 -9.93
N LEU A 174 21.36 -10.88 -9.15
CA LEU A 174 20.23 -10.79 -8.19
C LEU A 174 20.52 -9.83 -7.03
N ARG A 175 21.78 -9.59 -6.69
CA ARG A 175 22.26 -8.61 -5.69
C ARG A 175 23.53 -7.91 -6.19
N PRO A 176 23.80 -6.62 -5.83
CA PRO A 176 22.98 -5.70 -5.04
C PRO A 176 21.99 -4.88 -5.91
N ALA A 177 22.14 -4.88 -7.24
CA ALA A 177 21.57 -3.89 -8.15
C ALA A 177 20.05 -3.68 -8.01
N PRO A 178 19.17 -4.70 -7.98
CA PRO A 178 17.74 -4.50 -7.83
C PRO A 178 17.36 -3.79 -6.52
N PHE A 179 18.10 -4.06 -5.43
CA PHE A 179 17.79 -3.50 -4.10
C PHE A 179 18.32 -2.08 -3.88
N LEU A 180 19.20 -1.58 -4.75
CA LEU A 180 19.59 -0.16 -4.76
C LEU A 180 18.41 0.76 -5.05
N LEU A 181 17.41 0.28 -5.79
CA LEU A 181 16.13 0.98 -5.99
C LEU A 181 15.45 1.28 -4.66
N GLY A 182 15.46 0.33 -3.72
CA GLY A 182 14.86 0.52 -2.40
C GLY A 182 15.55 1.60 -1.56
N ILE A 183 16.87 1.74 -1.67
CA ILE A 183 17.62 2.82 -1.03
C ILE A 183 17.16 4.17 -1.62
N ALA A 184 17.09 4.28 -2.95
CA ALA A 184 16.66 5.49 -3.64
C ALA A 184 15.21 5.86 -3.29
N TYR A 185 14.29 4.89 -3.28
CA TYR A 185 12.89 5.11 -2.92
C TYR A 185 12.73 5.57 -1.47
N THR A 186 13.44 4.94 -0.53
CA THR A 186 13.38 5.30 0.89
C THR A 186 13.91 6.71 1.12
N ALA A 187 15.06 7.06 0.53
CA ALA A 187 15.66 8.38 0.65
C ALA A 187 14.74 9.46 0.07
N LEU A 188 14.21 9.24 -1.14
CA LEU A 188 13.31 10.18 -1.80
C LEU A 188 12.00 10.33 -1.02
N ALA A 189 11.44 9.24 -0.53
CA ALA A 189 10.19 9.27 0.22
C ALA A 189 10.32 9.99 1.57
N LEU A 190 11.43 9.79 2.29
CA LEU A 190 11.73 10.53 3.52
C LEU A 190 11.89 12.03 3.23
N LEU A 191 12.60 12.37 2.16
CA LEU A 191 12.77 13.76 1.73
C LEU A 191 11.43 14.41 1.41
N LEU A 192 10.64 13.78 0.53
CA LEU A 192 9.33 14.30 0.12
C LEU A 192 8.35 14.37 1.30
N SER A 193 8.28 13.32 2.10
CA SER A 193 7.36 13.26 3.25
C SER A 193 7.75 14.23 4.35
N GLY A 194 9.06 14.38 4.63
CA GLY A 194 9.54 15.25 5.71
C GLY A 194 9.49 16.74 5.38
N LEU A 195 9.70 17.12 4.11
CA LEU A 195 9.79 18.52 3.72
C LEU A 195 8.48 19.08 3.14
N PHE A 196 7.69 18.28 2.45
CA PHE A 196 6.59 18.78 1.64
C PHE A 196 5.21 18.24 2.01
N VAL A 197 5.11 17.08 2.66
CA VAL A 197 3.82 16.54 3.11
C VAL A 197 3.32 17.33 4.30
N ARG A 198 2.08 17.80 4.21
CA ARG A 198 1.41 18.57 5.27
C ARG A 198 0.42 17.69 6.01
N GLU A 199 0.22 18.01 7.29
CA GLU A 199 -0.74 17.33 8.14
C GLU A 199 -2.18 17.52 7.64
N THR A 200 -2.95 16.41 7.56
CA THR A 200 -4.32 16.42 7.04
C THR A 200 -5.40 16.21 8.11
N HIS A 201 -5.03 15.97 9.36
CA HIS A 201 -5.98 15.80 10.46
C HIS A 201 -7.03 16.95 10.57
N PRO A 202 -6.69 18.23 10.35
CA PRO A 202 -7.67 19.30 10.35
C PRO A 202 -8.76 19.14 9.28
N HIS A 203 -8.45 18.53 8.13
CA HIS A 203 -9.43 18.24 7.08
C HIS A 203 -10.40 17.13 7.50
N ALA A 204 -9.90 16.10 8.20
CA ALA A 204 -10.75 15.04 8.77
C ALA A 204 -11.75 15.62 9.79
N LEU A 205 -11.30 16.52 10.67
CA LEU A 205 -12.16 17.18 11.65
C LEU A 205 -13.23 18.05 10.97
N LEU A 206 -12.87 18.76 9.89
CA LEU A 206 -13.83 19.54 9.10
C LEU A 206 -14.89 18.63 8.46
N ASP A 207 -14.49 17.50 7.87
CA ASP A 207 -15.42 16.54 7.26
C ASP A 207 -16.38 15.95 8.30
N ALA A 208 -15.86 15.54 9.45
CA ALA A 208 -16.66 15.04 10.56
C ALA A 208 -17.68 16.09 11.06
N GLY A 209 -17.27 17.35 11.22
CA GLY A 209 -18.14 18.46 11.58
C GLY A 209 -19.24 18.70 10.54
N ASN A 210 -18.93 18.64 9.26
CA ASN A 210 -19.91 18.78 8.16
C ASN A 210 -20.91 17.61 8.16
N MET A 211 -20.48 16.39 8.43
CA MET A 211 -21.35 15.22 8.54
C MET A 211 -22.29 15.31 9.75
N ALA A 212 -21.80 15.76 10.89
CA ALA A 212 -22.60 15.97 12.08
C ALA A 212 -23.68 17.04 11.84
N ALA A 213 -23.31 18.18 11.23
CA ALA A 213 -24.24 19.26 10.87
C ALA A 213 -25.35 18.82 9.91
N ARG A 214 -25.08 17.84 9.04
CA ARG A 214 -26.07 17.25 8.10
C ARG A 214 -26.96 16.18 8.74
N GLY A 215 -26.83 15.89 10.05
CA GLY A 215 -27.59 14.84 10.74
C GLY A 215 -27.24 13.42 10.29
N ALA A 216 -26.14 13.23 9.54
CA ALA A 216 -25.73 11.94 9.02
C ALA A 216 -25.27 10.98 10.11
N SER A 217 -24.73 11.49 11.22
CA SER A 217 -24.29 10.69 12.37
C SER A 217 -25.47 9.97 13.08
N ALA A 218 -26.65 10.57 13.09
CA ALA A 218 -27.82 9.98 13.76
C ALA A 218 -28.42 8.78 13.02
N ARG A 219 -28.17 8.66 11.70
CA ARG A 219 -28.75 7.57 10.87
C ARG A 219 -28.03 6.24 10.98
N HIS A 220 -26.80 6.18 11.49
CA HIS A 220 -26.00 4.96 11.53
C HIS A 220 -25.87 4.33 12.94
N GLY A 221 -26.39 4.98 14.00
CA GLY A 221 -26.41 4.41 15.37
C GLY A 221 -25.03 4.01 15.92
N LEU A 222 -23.96 4.49 15.31
CA LEU A 222 -22.59 4.18 15.73
C LEU A 222 -22.14 5.23 16.74
N ASP A 223 -21.97 4.83 17.97
CA ASP A 223 -21.37 5.65 19.01
C ASP A 223 -19.96 6.06 18.57
N ALA A 224 -19.66 7.36 18.71
CA ALA A 224 -18.35 7.94 18.34
C ALA A 224 -17.16 7.38 19.16
N ASN A 225 -17.41 6.53 20.16
CA ASN A 225 -16.45 6.03 21.14
C ASN A 225 -16.27 4.51 21.13
N LEU A 226 -16.40 3.86 19.96
CA LEU A 226 -16.18 2.42 19.87
C LEU A 226 -14.69 2.08 20.12
N ALA A 227 -14.43 1.08 20.98
CA ALA A 227 -13.09 0.53 21.14
C ALA A 227 -12.62 -0.19 19.86
N ASN A 228 -11.31 -0.20 19.59
CA ASN A 228 -10.74 -0.82 18.37
C ASN A 228 -11.21 -2.26 18.15
N GLY A 229 -11.34 -3.08 19.19
CA GLY A 229 -11.86 -4.44 19.11
C GLY A 229 -13.34 -4.50 18.69
N GLN A 230 -14.14 -3.52 19.07
CA GLN A 230 -15.55 -3.41 18.66
C GLN A 230 -15.64 -3.00 17.20
N ILE A 231 -14.81 -2.04 16.75
CA ILE A 231 -14.71 -1.64 15.33
C ILE A 231 -14.32 -2.83 14.48
N PHE A 232 -13.31 -3.60 14.90
CA PHE A 232 -12.89 -4.80 14.17
C PHE A 232 -13.99 -5.85 14.08
N SER A 233 -14.65 -6.15 15.21
CA SER A 233 -15.77 -7.10 15.24
C SER A 233 -16.92 -6.67 14.34
N LEU A 234 -17.24 -5.36 14.36
CA LEU A 234 -18.29 -4.78 13.53
C LEU A 234 -17.95 -4.90 12.03
N THR A 235 -16.75 -4.47 11.64
CA THR A 235 -16.34 -4.41 10.23
C THR A 235 -16.03 -5.78 9.64
N SER A 236 -15.57 -6.74 10.45
CA SER A 236 -15.16 -8.05 9.95
C SER A 236 -16.27 -9.12 10.02
N PHE A 237 -17.24 -8.98 10.95
CA PHE A 237 -18.18 -10.07 11.23
C PHE A 237 -19.64 -9.66 11.42
N ARG A 238 -19.92 -8.48 11.98
CA ARG A 238 -21.27 -8.13 12.44
C ARG A 238 -22.09 -7.32 11.43
N GLU A 239 -21.45 -6.40 10.72
CA GLU A 239 -22.15 -5.57 9.74
C GLU A 239 -21.99 -6.23 8.35
N PRO A 240 -23.10 -6.69 7.71
CA PRO A 240 -23.04 -7.53 6.50
C PRO A 240 -22.32 -6.86 5.32
N ALA A 241 -22.51 -5.56 5.11
CA ALA A 241 -21.89 -4.85 3.99
C ALA A 241 -20.37 -4.70 4.20
N LEU A 242 -19.95 -4.40 5.44
CA LEU A 242 -18.53 -4.26 5.78
C LEU A 242 -17.81 -5.62 5.79
N SER A 243 -18.44 -6.66 6.37
CA SER A 243 -17.85 -7.99 6.41
C SER A 243 -17.73 -8.61 5.02
N SER A 244 -18.72 -8.41 4.14
CA SER A 244 -18.66 -8.86 2.75
C SER A 244 -17.53 -8.15 1.98
N ALA A 245 -17.37 -6.85 2.18
CA ALA A 245 -16.27 -6.09 1.56
C ALA A 245 -14.91 -6.54 2.10
N SER A 246 -14.79 -6.82 3.41
CA SER A 246 -13.58 -7.34 4.04
C SER A 246 -13.22 -8.73 3.51
N LEU A 247 -14.21 -9.61 3.32
CA LEU A 247 -14.01 -10.95 2.75
C LEU A 247 -13.55 -10.86 1.28
N ALA A 248 -14.18 -10.01 0.47
CA ALA A 248 -13.75 -9.77 -0.91
C ALA A 248 -12.29 -9.27 -0.98
N GLY A 249 -11.93 -8.35 -0.09
CA GLY A 249 -10.55 -7.88 0.05
C GLY A 249 -9.58 -8.99 0.46
N LEU A 250 -9.97 -9.88 1.37
CA LEU A 250 -9.16 -11.03 1.78
C LEU A 250 -8.88 -11.96 0.59
N VAL A 251 -9.92 -12.36 -0.16
CA VAL A 251 -9.77 -13.25 -1.34
C VAL A 251 -8.88 -12.61 -2.40
N ASN A 252 -9.08 -11.31 -2.68
CA ASN A 252 -8.27 -10.59 -3.64
C ASN A 252 -6.78 -10.52 -3.22
N ASN A 253 -6.48 -10.26 -1.94
CA ASN A 253 -5.11 -10.26 -1.44
C ASN A 253 -4.49 -11.66 -1.37
N LEU A 254 -5.29 -12.71 -1.18
CA LEU A 254 -4.81 -14.09 -1.26
C LEU A 254 -4.30 -14.42 -2.67
N ASN A 255 -5.05 -14.07 -3.70
CA ASN A 255 -4.62 -14.22 -5.10
C ASN A 255 -3.35 -13.45 -5.41
N PHE A 256 -3.24 -12.21 -4.91
CA PHE A 256 -2.01 -11.43 -5.04
C PHE A 256 -0.82 -12.09 -4.35
N GLY A 257 -1.01 -12.60 -3.13
CA GLY A 257 0.03 -13.31 -2.37
C GLY A 257 0.48 -14.61 -3.06
N LEU A 258 -0.45 -15.38 -3.63
CA LEU A 258 -0.14 -16.58 -4.41
C LEU A 258 0.67 -16.24 -5.67
N SER A 259 0.27 -15.20 -6.41
CA SER A 259 1.00 -14.79 -7.60
C SER A 259 2.42 -14.31 -7.25
N TRP A 260 2.60 -13.59 -6.16
CA TRP A 260 3.92 -13.15 -5.68
C TRP A 260 4.85 -14.33 -5.37
N GLY A 261 4.36 -15.33 -4.66
CA GLY A 261 5.19 -16.45 -4.23
C GLY A 261 5.48 -17.48 -5.33
N LEU A 262 4.54 -17.72 -6.25
CA LEU A 262 4.59 -18.86 -7.17
C LEU A 262 4.99 -18.49 -8.61
N PHE A 263 4.50 -17.36 -9.14
CA PHE A 263 4.67 -17.07 -10.56
C PHE A 263 6.13 -16.90 -11.00
N PRO A 264 7.02 -16.19 -10.25
CA PRO A 264 8.42 -16.10 -10.66
C PRO A 264 9.10 -17.46 -10.77
N LEU A 265 8.78 -18.40 -9.87
CA LEU A 265 9.32 -19.76 -9.91
C LEU A 265 8.76 -20.56 -11.09
N LEU A 266 7.45 -20.47 -11.33
CA LEU A 266 6.81 -21.11 -12.48
C LEU A 266 7.43 -20.62 -13.80
N PHE A 267 7.65 -19.31 -13.93
CA PHE A 267 8.26 -18.73 -15.11
C PHE A 267 9.73 -19.16 -15.29
N ALA A 268 10.45 -19.30 -14.17
CA ALA A 268 11.83 -19.81 -14.19
C ALA A 268 11.89 -21.28 -14.67
N THR A 269 10.89 -22.12 -14.34
CA THR A 269 10.83 -23.52 -14.84
C THR A 269 10.52 -23.61 -16.34
N ALA A 270 10.06 -22.51 -16.94
CA ALA A 270 9.83 -22.40 -18.38
C ALA A 270 11.03 -21.79 -19.14
N ASP A 271 12.21 -21.78 -18.53
CA ASP A 271 13.46 -21.24 -19.07
C ASP A 271 13.39 -19.78 -19.55
N LEU A 272 12.50 -18.98 -18.93
CA LEU A 272 12.37 -17.56 -19.22
C LEU A 272 13.53 -16.76 -18.59
N SER A 273 14.02 -15.75 -19.31
CA SER A 273 15.02 -14.82 -18.77
C SER A 273 14.45 -13.97 -17.63
N MET A 274 15.32 -13.42 -16.78
CA MET A 274 14.92 -12.54 -15.67
C MET A 274 14.12 -11.32 -16.15
N GLY A 275 14.47 -10.74 -17.30
CA GLY A 275 13.73 -9.65 -17.92
C GLY A 275 12.33 -10.06 -18.35
N GLN A 276 12.17 -11.27 -18.93
CA GLN A 276 10.88 -11.83 -19.30
C GLN A 276 10.00 -12.12 -18.07
N ILE A 277 10.59 -12.68 -17.01
CA ILE A 277 9.90 -12.91 -15.73
C ILE A 277 9.42 -11.57 -15.15
N GLY A 278 10.28 -10.55 -15.14
CA GLY A 278 9.92 -9.21 -14.68
C GLY A 278 8.77 -8.60 -15.49
N LEU A 279 8.77 -8.77 -16.81
CA LEU A 279 7.69 -8.30 -17.69
C LEU A 279 6.36 -9.00 -17.40
N LEU A 280 6.36 -10.32 -17.34
CA LEU A 280 5.15 -11.10 -17.05
C LEU A 280 4.61 -10.80 -15.66
N PHE A 281 5.51 -10.66 -14.69
CA PHE A 281 5.12 -10.33 -13.33
C PHE A 281 4.53 -8.91 -13.21
N ALA A 282 5.00 -7.96 -14.02
CA ALA A 282 4.48 -6.60 -14.05
C ALA A 282 3.05 -6.50 -14.61
N LEU A 283 2.59 -7.48 -15.40
CA LEU A 283 1.26 -7.45 -16.00
C LEU A 283 0.14 -7.42 -14.95
N TYR A 284 0.23 -8.26 -13.92
CA TYR A 284 -0.82 -8.34 -12.90
C TYR A 284 -1.03 -7.02 -12.15
N PRO A 285 -0.01 -6.44 -11.49
CA PRO A 285 -0.15 -5.15 -10.82
C PRO A 285 -0.37 -3.99 -11.80
N GLY A 286 0.12 -4.08 -13.04
CA GLY A 286 -0.12 -3.09 -14.09
C GLY A 286 -1.60 -3.01 -14.49
N VAL A 287 -2.23 -4.16 -14.77
CA VAL A 287 -3.66 -4.24 -15.08
C VAL A 287 -4.51 -3.79 -13.88
N TRP A 288 -4.12 -4.21 -12.67
CA TRP A 288 -4.76 -3.74 -11.45
C TRP A 288 -4.71 -2.22 -11.34
N GLY A 289 -3.52 -1.60 -11.44
CA GLY A 289 -3.37 -0.15 -11.34
C GLY A 289 -4.20 0.61 -12.37
N ILE A 290 -4.14 0.21 -13.66
CA ILE A 290 -4.92 0.85 -14.73
C ILE A 290 -6.43 0.69 -14.47
N GLY A 291 -6.87 -0.50 -14.11
CA GLY A 291 -8.28 -0.80 -13.83
C GLY A 291 -8.86 0.05 -12.70
N GLN A 292 -8.07 0.33 -11.67
CA GLN A 292 -8.50 1.12 -10.51
C GLN A 292 -8.81 2.59 -10.84
N MET A 293 -8.18 3.18 -11.85
CA MET A 293 -8.54 4.53 -12.29
C MET A 293 -9.97 4.59 -12.81
N ALA A 294 -10.35 3.62 -13.63
CA ALA A 294 -11.71 3.54 -14.19
C ALA A 294 -12.73 3.12 -13.11
N THR A 295 -12.46 2.04 -12.38
CA THR A 295 -13.39 1.51 -11.36
C THR A 295 -13.54 2.44 -10.17
N GLY A 296 -12.49 3.15 -9.76
CA GLY A 296 -12.54 4.15 -8.70
C GLY A 296 -13.49 5.30 -9.05
N ALA A 297 -13.34 5.92 -10.23
CA ALA A 297 -14.22 6.98 -10.69
C ALA A 297 -15.66 6.50 -10.94
N LEU A 298 -15.83 5.28 -11.47
CA LEU A 298 -17.12 4.67 -11.71
C LEU A 298 -17.87 4.36 -10.41
N SER A 299 -17.14 3.96 -9.35
CA SER A 299 -17.71 3.63 -8.05
C SER A 299 -18.41 4.80 -7.37
N ASP A 300 -17.97 6.02 -7.63
CA ASP A 300 -18.63 7.24 -7.13
C ASP A 300 -19.97 7.52 -7.84
N ARG A 301 -20.17 6.96 -9.04
CA ARG A 301 -21.39 7.17 -9.86
C ARG A 301 -22.41 6.04 -9.72
N ILE A 302 -22.02 4.80 -9.86
CA ILE A 302 -22.92 3.64 -9.87
C ILE A 302 -22.96 2.86 -8.56
N GLY A 303 -22.12 3.26 -7.59
CA GLY A 303 -21.99 2.58 -6.30
C GLY A 303 -20.98 1.44 -6.35
N ARG A 304 -20.52 1.03 -5.15
CA ARG A 304 -19.39 0.10 -4.98
C ARG A 304 -19.81 -1.36 -5.08
N LYS A 305 -21.04 -1.69 -4.62
CA LYS A 305 -21.52 -3.08 -4.53
C LYS A 305 -21.46 -3.83 -5.86
N HIS A 306 -21.98 -3.24 -6.93
CA HIS A 306 -22.01 -3.88 -8.25
C HIS A 306 -20.60 -4.12 -8.80
N LEU A 307 -19.70 -3.15 -8.63
CA LEU A 307 -18.30 -3.29 -9.08
C LEU A 307 -17.56 -4.39 -8.33
N ILE A 308 -17.72 -4.47 -7.00
CA ILE A 308 -17.12 -5.55 -6.19
C ILE A 308 -17.67 -6.90 -6.64
N THR A 309 -18.99 -7.06 -6.77
CA THR A 309 -19.60 -8.32 -7.18
C THR A 309 -19.14 -8.74 -8.58
N THR A 310 -19.15 -7.82 -9.55
CA THR A 310 -18.68 -8.11 -10.91
C THR A 310 -17.19 -8.48 -10.92
N GLY A 311 -16.36 -7.75 -10.18
CA GLY A 311 -14.94 -8.05 -10.06
C GLY A 311 -14.68 -9.44 -9.49
N MET A 312 -15.39 -9.83 -8.44
CA MET A 312 -15.28 -11.18 -7.85
C MET A 312 -15.73 -12.27 -8.82
N LEU A 313 -16.80 -12.04 -9.60
CA LEU A 313 -17.26 -13.01 -10.62
C LEU A 313 -16.28 -13.14 -11.79
N VAL A 314 -15.62 -12.07 -12.19
CA VAL A 314 -14.59 -12.12 -13.25
C VAL A 314 -13.33 -12.83 -12.77
N GLN A 315 -13.03 -12.74 -11.47
CA GLN A 315 -11.85 -13.35 -10.86
C GLN A 315 -12.03 -14.86 -10.58
N ALA A 316 -13.28 -15.31 -10.39
CA ALA A 316 -13.62 -16.73 -10.12
C ALA A 316 -13.52 -17.60 -11.38
#